data_cf488318266482d9c9b5377a1950b1ad
#
_entry.id   cf488318266482d9c9b5377a1950b1ad
#
_cell.length_a   1.000
_cell.length_b   1.000
_cell.length_c   1.000
_cell.angle_alpha   90.00
_cell.angle_beta   90.00
_cell.angle_gamma   90.00
#
_symmetry.space_group_name_H-M   'P 1'
#
loop_
_entity.id
_entity.type
_entity.pdbx_description
1 polymer ?
#
loop_
_entity_poly.entity_id
_entity_poly.type
_entity_poly.pdbx_seq_one_letter_code
_entity_poly.pdbx_strand_id
1 'polypeptide(L)'
;MTTASFESYGELDGLGRCTTAFANIGKDLMPAEKRGSIGEVKPTGWQTAKYDNVDGKYLYNRCHLIGYQLTGENANAKNLITGTRYLNVDGMLPFENMVADYIKETGNHVLYRVTPVFSGDNLVASGVHMEAESVEDNGDGILFNVYCFNAQPGIAIDYATGDSHQDDSIVADASKSTTAADANVQTYILNTNTKKFHKESCNSAK
;
A
#
# COMPACT_ATOMS: atom_id res chain seq x y z
N MET A 1 22.71 7.12 5.39
CA MET A 1 21.73 7.02 4.28
C MET A 1 21.86 8.26 3.39
N THR A 2 21.42 8.21 2.13
CA THR A 2 21.44 9.38 1.23
C THR A 2 20.18 10.22 1.42
N THR A 3 20.32 11.55 1.33
CA THR A 3 19.20 12.49 1.26
C THR A 3 18.86 12.89 -0.18
N ALA A 4 19.46 12.25 -1.18
CA ALA A 4 19.08 12.44 -2.58
C ALA A 4 17.80 11.64 -2.88
N SER A 5 16.77 12.32 -3.40
CA SER A 5 15.54 11.68 -3.84
C SER A 5 15.79 10.76 -5.02
N PHE A 6 15.11 9.62 -5.04
CA PHE A 6 15.07 8.70 -6.18
C PHE A 6 13.81 7.85 -6.13
N GLU A 7 13.42 7.30 -7.27
CA GLU A 7 12.43 6.24 -7.38
C GLU A 7 12.92 5.16 -8.34
N SER A 8 12.53 3.91 -8.08
CA SER A 8 12.91 2.75 -8.87
C SER A 8 11.81 1.72 -8.84
N TYR A 9 11.46 1.21 -10.00
CA TYR A 9 10.44 0.18 -10.19
C TYR A 9 11.11 -1.02 -10.86
N GLY A 10 11.12 -2.16 -10.15
CA GLY A 10 11.72 -3.38 -10.65
C GLY A 10 11.07 -3.86 -11.95
N GLU A 11 11.81 -4.60 -12.76
CA GLU A 11 11.27 -5.20 -13.98
C GLU A 11 10.13 -6.17 -13.64
N LEU A 12 9.14 -6.26 -14.53
CA LEU A 12 8.11 -7.28 -14.41
C LEU A 12 8.76 -8.67 -14.48
N ASP A 13 8.24 -9.60 -13.71
CA ASP A 13 8.74 -10.98 -13.73
C ASP A 13 8.31 -11.74 -15.01
N GLY A 14 8.68 -13.02 -15.10
CA GLY A 14 8.38 -13.87 -16.25
C GLY A 14 6.87 -14.10 -16.52
N LEU A 15 6.00 -13.78 -15.55
CA LEU A 15 4.55 -13.81 -15.68
C LEU A 15 3.94 -12.43 -15.91
N GLY A 16 4.76 -11.38 -16.01
CA GLY A 16 4.33 -10.01 -16.18
C GLY A 16 3.86 -9.34 -14.88
N ARG A 17 4.18 -9.90 -13.71
CA ARG A 17 3.80 -9.38 -12.39
C ARG A 17 4.79 -8.33 -11.93
N CYS A 18 4.28 -7.32 -11.20
CA CYS A 18 5.15 -6.34 -10.55
C CYS A 18 6.10 -7.01 -9.56
N THR A 19 7.30 -6.45 -9.47
CA THR A 19 8.28 -6.77 -8.44
C THR A 19 8.38 -5.61 -7.43
N THR A 20 9.53 -5.42 -6.79
CA THR A 20 9.69 -4.39 -5.77
C THR A 20 9.68 -2.98 -6.37
N ALA A 21 8.92 -2.07 -5.78
CA ALA A 21 9.03 -0.63 -5.95
C ALA A 21 9.78 -0.04 -4.76
N PHE A 22 10.76 0.84 -5.00
CA PHE A 22 11.63 1.42 -3.98
C PHE A 22 11.95 2.88 -4.28
N ALA A 23 11.81 3.74 -3.29
CA ALA A 23 12.10 5.16 -3.43
C ALA A 23 12.73 5.74 -2.16
N ASN A 24 13.52 6.81 -2.33
CA ASN A 24 13.81 7.76 -1.27
C ASN A 24 12.97 9.00 -1.54
N ILE A 25 11.86 9.12 -0.85
CA ILE A 25 10.82 10.10 -1.17
C ILE A 25 11.14 11.41 -0.45
N GLY A 26 11.50 12.43 -1.24
CA GLY A 26 11.57 13.82 -0.81
C GLY A 26 10.36 14.60 -1.31
N LYS A 27 10.21 15.84 -0.85
CA LYS A 27 9.13 16.73 -1.26
C LYS A 27 9.13 17.02 -2.76
N ASP A 28 10.29 16.95 -3.40
CA ASP A 28 10.52 17.17 -4.83
C ASP A 28 9.92 16.08 -5.74
N LEU A 29 9.73 14.85 -5.22
CA LEU A 29 9.03 13.78 -5.93
C LEU A 29 7.51 13.85 -5.80
N MET A 30 6.99 14.57 -4.79
CA MET A 30 5.55 14.65 -4.57
C MET A 30 4.86 15.38 -5.73
N PRO A 31 3.65 14.94 -6.15
CA PRO A 31 3.00 15.50 -7.32
C PRO A 31 2.63 16.98 -7.14
N ALA A 32 2.97 17.78 -8.15
CA ALA A 32 2.48 19.15 -8.29
C ALA A 32 1.18 19.24 -9.10
N GLU A 33 0.84 18.18 -9.84
CA GLU A 33 -0.30 18.12 -10.73
C GLU A 33 -1.36 17.13 -10.22
N LYS A 34 -2.58 17.24 -10.80
CA LYS A 34 -3.65 16.29 -10.51
C LYS A 34 -3.36 14.94 -11.18
N ARG A 35 -3.72 13.86 -10.48
CA ARG A 35 -3.63 12.49 -10.98
C ARG A 35 -4.37 12.33 -12.32
N GLY A 36 -3.69 11.72 -13.29
CA GLY A 36 -4.25 11.36 -14.59
C GLY A 36 -5.04 10.03 -14.55
N SER A 37 -5.57 9.64 -15.73
CA SER A 37 -6.19 8.32 -15.90
C SER A 37 -5.13 7.22 -15.87
N ILE A 38 -5.49 6.07 -15.27
CA ILE A 38 -4.68 4.85 -15.25
C ILE A 38 -5.47 3.64 -15.79
N GLY A 39 -6.62 3.91 -16.44
CA GLY A 39 -7.58 2.89 -16.88
C GLY A 39 -7.06 1.92 -17.94
N GLU A 40 -6.08 2.32 -18.73
CA GLU A 40 -5.44 1.50 -19.77
C GLU A 40 -4.50 0.43 -19.21
N VAL A 41 -3.92 0.63 -18.04
CA VAL A 41 -3.06 -0.37 -17.41
C VAL A 41 -3.93 -1.50 -16.87
N LYS A 42 -3.64 -2.72 -17.29
CA LYS A 42 -4.28 -3.94 -16.78
C LYS A 42 -3.20 -4.80 -16.10
N PRO A 43 -3.07 -4.73 -14.77
CA PRO A 43 -2.15 -5.60 -14.05
C PRO A 43 -2.53 -7.07 -14.21
N THR A 44 -1.63 -7.99 -13.89
CA THR A 44 -1.90 -9.43 -13.94
C THR A 44 -3.13 -9.78 -13.08
N GLY A 45 -3.94 -10.74 -13.52
CA GLY A 45 -5.16 -11.16 -12.84
C GLY A 45 -6.27 -10.11 -12.79
N TRP A 46 -6.22 -9.07 -13.63
CA TRP A 46 -7.24 -8.02 -13.65
C TRP A 46 -8.60 -8.53 -14.10
N GLN A 47 -9.59 -8.38 -13.22
CA GLN A 47 -11.00 -8.65 -13.51
C GLN A 47 -11.84 -7.39 -13.22
N THR A 48 -12.98 -7.24 -13.91
CA THR A 48 -13.96 -6.21 -13.58
C THR A 48 -15.10 -6.84 -12.80
N ALA A 49 -14.93 -6.94 -11.49
CA ALA A 49 -15.91 -7.54 -10.58
C ALA A 49 -16.59 -6.46 -9.75
N LYS A 50 -17.91 -6.61 -9.52
CA LYS A 50 -18.71 -5.68 -8.72
C LYS A 50 -19.51 -6.43 -7.68
N TYR A 51 -19.54 -5.87 -6.45
CA TYR A 51 -20.29 -6.40 -5.32
C TYR A 51 -20.93 -5.26 -4.53
N ASP A 52 -22.15 -5.46 -4.06
CA ASP A 52 -22.90 -4.41 -3.33
C ASP A 52 -22.30 -4.14 -1.94
N ASN A 53 -21.63 -5.11 -1.34
CA ASN A 53 -20.95 -5.00 -0.04
C ASN A 53 -19.53 -4.41 -0.12
N VAL A 54 -19.06 -4.02 -1.31
CA VAL A 54 -17.75 -3.36 -1.50
C VAL A 54 -17.96 -1.85 -1.64
N ASP A 55 -17.16 -1.05 -0.93
CA ASP A 55 -17.18 0.41 -1.07
C ASP A 55 -16.86 0.81 -2.51
N GLY A 56 -17.72 1.65 -3.12
CA GLY A 56 -17.64 2.01 -4.53
C GLY A 56 -18.00 0.87 -5.49
N LYS A 57 -18.43 -0.29 -4.98
CA LYS A 57 -18.89 -1.50 -5.69
C LYS A 57 -17.83 -2.26 -6.49
N TYR A 58 -16.75 -1.65 -6.90
CA TYR A 58 -15.67 -2.34 -7.64
C TYR A 58 -14.70 -3.03 -6.69
N LEU A 59 -14.62 -4.38 -6.81
CA LEU A 59 -13.71 -5.18 -6.00
C LEU A 59 -12.25 -4.76 -6.20
N TYR A 60 -11.82 -4.68 -7.47
CA TYR A 60 -10.42 -4.40 -7.78
C TYR A 60 -10.19 -2.94 -8.15
N ASN A 61 -9.08 -2.45 -7.64
CA ASN A 61 -8.45 -1.18 -7.99
C ASN A 61 -7.12 -1.47 -8.70
N ARG A 62 -6.71 -0.59 -9.59
CA ARG A 62 -5.30 -0.51 -10.01
C ARG A 62 -4.54 0.12 -8.86
N CYS A 63 -4.04 -0.75 -7.99
CA CYS A 63 -3.41 -0.36 -6.74
C CYS A 63 -1.95 -0.01 -7.01
N HIS A 64 -1.56 1.22 -6.72
CA HIS A 64 -0.16 1.61 -6.77
C HIS A 64 0.62 0.91 -5.66
N LEU A 65 1.83 0.44 -5.95
CA LEU A 65 2.78 0.01 -4.91
C LEU A 65 3.30 1.23 -4.15
N ILE A 66 3.77 2.25 -4.87
CA ILE A 66 4.06 3.57 -4.29
C ILE A 66 2.96 4.51 -4.77
N GLY A 67 2.16 5.03 -3.84
CA GLY A 67 1.00 5.86 -4.13
C GLY A 67 1.34 7.14 -4.90
N TYR A 68 0.44 7.58 -5.80
CA TYR A 68 0.60 8.80 -6.58
C TYR A 68 0.96 10.02 -5.73
N GLN A 69 0.39 10.12 -4.54
CA GLN A 69 0.66 11.24 -3.62
C GLN A 69 2.12 11.32 -3.13
N LEU A 70 2.90 10.26 -3.31
CA LEU A 70 4.27 10.15 -2.82
C LEU A 70 5.32 10.49 -3.89
N THR A 71 5.13 10.00 -5.14
CA THR A 71 6.12 10.17 -6.21
C THR A 71 5.54 10.76 -7.50
N GLY A 72 4.23 11.03 -7.58
CA GLY A 72 3.61 11.52 -8.80
C GLY A 72 3.56 10.50 -9.95
N GLU A 73 4.07 9.28 -9.75
CA GLU A 73 4.08 8.22 -10.76
C GLU A 73 2.65 7.74 -11.03
N ASN A 74 2.17 7.90 -12.28
CA ASN A 74 0.75 7.70 -12.60
C ASN A 74 0.45 6.33 -13.21
N ALA A 75 0.66 6.15 -14.51
CA ALA A 75 0.22 4.99 -15.29
C ALA A 75 1.39 4.01 -15.57
N ASN A 76 2.24 3.78 -14.60
CA ASN A 76 3.37 2.87 -14.72
C ASN A 76 2.94 1.43 -14.43
N ALA A 77 3.05 0.54 -15.43
CA ALA A 77 2.70 -0.87 -15.29
C ALA A 77 3.56 -1.61 -14.24
N LYS A 78 4.77 -1.12 -13.94
CA LYS A 78 5.66 -1.68 -12.92
C LYS A 78 5.30 -1.23 -11.49
N ASN A 79 4.36 -0.29 -11.36
CA ASN A 79 3.89 0.25 -10.09
C ASN A 79 2.41 -0.05 -9.79
N LEU A 80 1.74 -0.85 -10.64
CA LEU A 80 0.30 -1.12 -10.53
C LEU A 80 0.03 -2.60 -10.41
N ILE A 81 -0.65 -3.02 -9.34
CA ILE A 81 -1.13 -4.39 -9.15
C ILE A 81 -2.66 -4.45 -9.14
N THR A 82 -3.22 -5.63 -9.36
CA THR A 82 -4.63 -5.93 -9.07
C THR A 82 -4.81 -6.04 -7.56
N GLY A 83 -5.23 -4.94 -6.93
CA GLY A 83 -5.47 -4.85 -5.50
C GLY A 83 -6.96 -4.71 -5.19
N THR A 84 -7.42 -5.30 -4.10
CA THR A 84 -8.79 -5.10 -3.63
C THR A 84 -9.03 -3.67 -3.18
N ARG A 85 -10.29 -3.25 -3.14
CA ARG A 85 -10.67 -1.96 -2.55
C ARG A 85 -10.20 -1.86 -1.11
N TYR A 86 -10.35 -2.94 -0.34
CA TYR A 86 -9.94 -3.01 1.06
C TYR A 86 -8.42 -2.89 1.23
N LEU A 87 -7.62 -3.65 0.44
CA LEU A 87 -6.16 -3.46 0.46
C LEU A 87 -5.78 -2.01 0.18
N ASN A 88 -6.35 -1.42 -0.88
CA ASN A 88 -5.97 -0.09 -1.34
C ASN A 88 -6.32 1.02 -0.32
N VAL A 89 -7.49 0.94 0.33
CA VAL A 89 -8.03 2.05 1.15
C VAL A 89 -7.84 1.82 2.64
N ASP A 90 -8.03 0.59 3.10
CA ASP A 90 -7.94 0.25 4.52
C ASP A 90 -6.58 -0.34 4.89
N GLY A 91 -5.92 -1.01 3.93
CA GLY A 91 -4.59 -1.58 4.11
C GLY A 91 -3.46 -0.58 3.89
N MET A 92 -3.28 -0.10 2.65
CA MET A 92 -2.09 0.68 2.26
C MET A 92 -2.22 2.17 2.54
N LEU A 93 -3.37 2.78 2.21
CA LEU A 93 -3.55 4.25 2.28
C LEU A 93 -3.20 4.87 3.64
N PRO A 94 -3.49 4.25 4.80
CA PRO A 94 -3.10 4.81 6.09
C PRO A 94 -1.57 4.99 6.24
N PHE A 95 -0.79 4.03 5.76
CA PHE A 95 0.68 4.09 5.78
C PHE A 95 1.23 5.11 4.78
N GLU A 96 0.64 5.17 3.58
CA GLU A 96 0.98 6.19 2.58
C GLU A 96 0.71 7.61 3.09
N ASN A 97 -0.42 7.81 3.76
CA ASN A 97 -0.76 9.11 4.36
C ASN A 97 0.24 9.49 5.45
N MET A 98 0.64 8.54 6.31
CA MET A 98 1.64 8.77 7.35
C MET A 98 2.97 9.26 6.77
N VAL A 99 3.44 8.61 5.69
CA VAL A 99 4.66 9.01 4.96
C VAL A 99 4.49 10.39 4.34
N ALA A 100 3.37 10.61 3.62
CA ALA A 100 3.11 11.89 2.95
C ALA A 100 3.01 13.07 3.93
N ASP A 101 2.35 12.87 5.05
CA ASP A 101 2.18 13.91 6.07
C ASP A 101 3.54 14.24 6.73
N TYR A 102 4.35 13.22 7.08
CA TYR A 102 5.68 13.42 7.63
C TYR A 102 6.57 14.25 6.68
N ILE A 103 6.61 13.91 5.38
CA ILE A 103 7.41 14.65 4.40
C ILE A 103 6.93 16.10 4.26
N LYS A 104 5.61 16.33 4.26
CA LYS A 104 5.05 17.69 4.16
C LYS A 104 5.37 18.54 5.38
N GLU A 105 5.34 17.95 6.57
CA GLU A 105 5.55 18.64 7.84
C GLU A 105 7.02 18.94 8.12
N THR A 106 7.92 18.01 7.78
CA THR A 106 9.34 18.11 8.13
C THR A 106 10.23 18.57 6.99
N GLY A 107 9.85 18.26 5.75
CA GLY A 107 10.71 18.38 4.58
C GLY A 107 11.78 17.28 4.46
N ASN A 108 11.80 16.33 5.39
CA ASN A 108 12.74 15.22 5.41
C ASN A 108 12.36 14.13 4.39
N HIS A 109 13.31 13.23 4.13
CA HIS A 109 13.11 12.09 3.21
C HIS A 109 12.66 10.84 3.95
N VAL A 110 11.94 9.97 3.23
CA VAL A 110 11.56 8.64 3.69
C VAL A 110 11.98 7.61 2.67
N LEU A 111 12.86 6.67 3.09
CA LEU A 111 13.07 5.43 2.34
C LEU A 111 11.80 4.60 2.42
N TYR A 112 11.24 4.24 1.28
CA TYR A 112 9.97 3.55 1.18
C TYR A 112 10.06 2.43 0.16
N ARG A 113 9.79 1.20 0.59
CA ARG A 113 9.83 0.00 -0.24
C ARG A 113 8.51 -0.75 -0.14
N VAL A 114 7.97 -1.13 -1.30
CA VAL A 114 6.78 -1.97 -1.38
C VAL A 114 7.05 -3.17 -2.28
N THR A 115 6.88 -4.35 -1.73
CA THR A 115 7.10 -5.62 -2.43
C THR A 115 5.79 -6.40 -2.49
N PRO A 116 5.20 -6.62 -3.67
CA PRO A 116 4.04 -7.49 -3.81
C PRO A 116 4.47 -8.95 -3.61
N VAL A 117 3.65 -9.71 -2.89
CA VAL A 117 3.93 -11.09 -2.55
C VAL A 117 2.97 -12.02 -3.31
N PHE A 118 3.52 -12.82 -4.21
CA PHE A 118 2.76 -13.81 -4.99
C PHE A 118 3.07 -15.22 -4.49
N SER A 119 2.07 -16.10 -4.48
CA SER A 119 2.24 -17.51 -4.18
C SER A 119 2.35 -18.30 -5.49
N GLY A 120 3.49 -18.95 -5.73
CA GLY A 120 3.72 -19.69 -6.98
C GLY A 120 3.44 -18.84 -8.22
N ASP A 121 2.64 -19.38 -9.14
CA ASP A 121 2.29 -18.74 -10.41
C ASP A 121 1.01 -17.88 -10.35
N ASN A 122 0.51 -17.56 -9.17
CA ASN A 122 -0.66 -16.73 -9.00
C ASN A 122 -0.49 -15.37 -9.69
N LEU A 123 -1.53 -14.91 -10.38
CA LEU A 123 -1.52 -13.64 -11.09
C LEU A 123 -1.93 -12.44 -10.23
N VAL A 124 -2.57 -12.71 -9.09
CA VAL A 124 -2.93 -11.70 -8.08
C VAL A 124 -2.05 -11.90 -6.85
N ALA A 125 -1.46 -10.80 -6.35
CA ALA A 125 -0.66 -10.85 -5.13
C ALA A 125 -1.53 -11.20 -3.92
N SER A 126 -1.03 -12.04 -3.01
CA SER A 126 -1.70 -12.33 -1.72
C SER A 126 -1.68 -11.14 -0.77
N GLY A 127 -0.76 -10.21 -1.01
CA GLY A 127 -0.62 -8.96 -0.26
C GLY A 127 0.61 -8.20 -0.69
N VAL A 128 0.90 -7.12 0.05
CA VAL A 128 2.10 -6.32 -0.14
C VAL A 128 2.85 -6.18 1.17
N HIS A 129 4.17 -6.27 1.10
CA HIS A 129 5.07 -5.95 2.18
C HIS A 129 5.51 -4.50 2.03
N MET A 130 5.20 -3.66 3.01
CA MET A 130 5.50 -2.23 3.02
C MET A 130 6.51 -1.93 4.11
N GLU A 131 7.58 -1.24 3.76
CA GLU A 131 8.65 -0.86 4.67
C GLU A 131 8.96 0.62 4.49
N ALA A 132 9.18 1.34 5.58
CA ALA A 132 9.57 2.74 5.55
C ALA A 132 10.47 3.11 6.70
N GLU A 133 11.40 4.03 6.43
CA GLU A 133 12.28 4.63 7.43
C GLU A 133 12.59 6.08 7.06
N SER A 134 12.35 7.01 7.98
CA SER A 134 12.75 8.41 7.80
C SER A 134 14.26 8.56 7.88
N VAL A 135 14.83 9.32 6.92
CA VAL A 135 16.29 9.31 6.67
C VAL A 135 17.05 10.20 7.62
N GLU A 136 16.65 11.47 7.76
CA GLU A 136 17.40 12.50 8.48
C GLU A 136 17.39 12.28 10.00
N ASP A 137 16.35 11.65 10.52
CA ASP A 137 16.19 11.35 11.96
C ASP A 137 16.39 9.87 12.30
N ASN A 138 16.90 9.07 11.30
CA ASN A 138 17.20 7.65 11.48
C ASN A 138 16.00 6.84 12.01
N GLY A 139 14.83 7.07 11.44
CA GLY A 139 13.61 6.32 11.73
C GLY A 139 12.82 6.84 12.95
N ASP A 140 13.22 7.95 13.57
CA ASP A 140 12.48 8.49 14.73
C ASP A 140 11.09 9.00 14.34
N GLY A 141 10.95 9.58 13.15
CA GLY A 141 9.68 10.06 12.60
C GLY A 141 8.83 8.96 11.98
N ILE A 142 9.44 8.17 11.09
CA ILE A 142 8.80 7.05 10.37
C ILE A 142 9.68 5.81 10.48
N LEU A 143 9.11 4.75 11.05
CA LEU A 143 9.72 3.42 11.03
C LEU A 143 8.61 2.36 11.06
N PHE A 144 8.40 1.64 9.96
CA PHE A 144 7.49 0.51 9.94
C PHE A 144 7.92 -0.58 8.95
N ASN A 145 7.45 -1.79 9.25
CA ASN A 145 7.58 -2.98 8.44
C ASN A 145 6.28 -3.77 8.60
N VAL A 146 5.40 -3.73 7.61
CA VAL A 146 4.05 -4.27 7.71
C VAL A 146 3.67 -5.07 6.47
N TYR A 147 2.80 -6.04 6.66
CA TYR A 147 2.19 -6.80 5.57
C TYR A 147 0.70 -6.47 5.47
N CYS A 148 0.28 -5.96 4.32
CA CYS A 148 -1.11 -5.68 4.02
C CYS A 148 -1.69 -6.78 3.13
N PHE A 149 -2.71 -7.50 3.62
CA PHE A 149 -3.35 -8.58 2.88
C PHE A 149 -4.20 -8.05 1.71
N ASN A 150 -4.06 -8.66 0.54
CA ASN A 150 -4.91 -8.39 -0.61
C ASN A 150 -6.20 -9.21 -0.52
N ALA A 151 -7.03 -8.87 0.45
CA ALA A 151 -8.29 -9.52 0.75
C ALA A 151 -9.44 -8.50 0.70
N GLN A 152 -10.67 -8.99 0.67
CA GLN A 152 -11.86 -8.17 0.77
C GLN A 152 -12.87 -8.88 1.67
N PRO A 153 -13.32 -8.28 2.78
CA PRO A 153 -14.37 -8.88 3.60
C PRO A 153 -15.61 -9.25 2.79
N GLY A 154 -16.13 -10.44 2.99
CA GLY A 154 -17.29 -10.98 2.29
C GLY A 154 -17.04 -11.44 0.85
N ILE A 155 -15.81 -11.50 0.39
CA ILE A 155 -15.46 -11.92 -0.97
C ILE A 155 -14.34 -12.95 -0.96
N ALA A 156 -14.57 -14.10 -1.59
CA ALA A 156 -13.52 -15.08 -1.90
C ALA A 156 -12.84 -14.70 -3.21
N ILE A 157 -11.51 -14.80 -3.23
CA ILE A 157 -10.66 -14.46 -4.38
C ILE A 157 -9.87 -15.70 -4.80
N ASP A 158 -9.94 -16.04 -6.07
CA ASP A 158 -8.98 -16.95 -6.69
C ASP A 158 -7.74 -16.14 -7.11
N TYR A 159 -6.68 -16.23 -6.36
CA TYR A 159 -5.44 -15.52 -6.64
C TYR A 159 -4.71 -16.02 -7.89
N ALA A 160 -5.02 -17.20 -8.38
CA ALA A 160 -4.42 -17.71 -9.61
C ALA A 160 -4.92 -16.91 -10.84
N THR A 161 -6.19 -16.52 -10.84
CA THR A 161 -6.85 -15.91 -12.01
C THR A 161 -7.36 -14.49 -11.78
N GLY A 162 -7.67 -14.14 -10.53
CA GLY A 162 -8.39 -12.93 -10.15
C GLY A 162 -9.91 -13.09 -10.16
N ASP A 163 -10.43 -14.27 -10.44
CA ASP A 163 -11.86 -14.57 -10.30
C ASP A 163 -12.30 -14.45 -8.84
N SER A 164 -13.57 -14.13 -8.62
CA SER A 164 -14.08 -13.90 -7.29
C SER A 164 -15.57 -14.20 -7.17
N HIS A 165 -16.01 -14.49 -5.96
CA HIS A 165 -17.43 -14.65 -5.64
C HIS A 165 -17.72 -14.18 -4.20
N GLN A 166 -18.98 -13.87 -3.92
CA GLN A 166 -19.38 -13.50 -2.57
C GLN A 166 -19.27 -14.71 -1.64
N ASP A 167 -18.66 -14.49 -0.46
CA ASP A 167 -18.55 -15.45 0.62
C ASP A 167 -18.55 -14.73 1.97
N ASP A 168 -19.71 -14.69 2.60
CA ASP A 168 -19.94 -13.96 3.84
C ASP A 168 -19.21 -14.61 5.06
N SER A 169 -18.61 -15.78 4.89
CA SER A 169 -17.75 -16.38 5.92
C SER A 169 -16.38 -15.70 6.03
N ILE A 170 -15.99 -14.94 5.01
CA ILE A 170 -14.72 -14.19 4.98
C ILE A 170 -14.92 -12.86 5.71
N VAL A 171 -14.47 -12.82 6.96
CA VAL A 171 -14.54 -11.63 7.82
C VAL A 171 -13.18 -10.97 7.94
N ALA A 172 -13.16 -9.64 8.06
CA ALA A 172 -11.97 -8.90 8.47
C ALA A 172 -11.74 -9.15 9.97
N ASP A 173 -10.87 -10.11 10.31
CA ASP A 173 -10.51 -10.37 11.70
C ASP A 173 -9.38 -9.44 12.14
N ALA A 174 -9.74 -8.27 12.62
CA ALA A 174 -8.79 -7.31 13.20
C ALA A 174 -8.18 -7.80 14.54
N SER A 175 -8.66 -8.92 15.09
CA SER A 175 -8.23 -9.42 16.41
C SER A 175 -7.04 -10.38 16.35
N LYS A 176 -6.63 -10.84 15.17
CA LYS A 176 -5.48 -11.73 14.97
C LYS A 176 -4.22 -11.03 14.48
N SER A 177 -3.86 -9.90 15.09
CA SER A 177 -2.48 -9.42 15.04
C SER A 177 -1.63 -10.39 15.88
N THR A 178 -0.90 -11.28 15.24
CA THR A 178 0.14 -12.06 15.93
C THR A 178 1.27 -11.10 16.26
N THR A 179 1.35 -10.70 17.53
CA THR A 179 2.48 -9.99 18.09
C THR A 179 3.71 -10.87 17.99
N ALA A 180 4.59 -10.62 17.02
CA ALA A 180 5.98 -10.97 17.18
C ALA A 180 6.55 -10.05 18.24
N ALA A 181 6.94 -10.62 19.38
CA ALA A 181 7.58 -9.88 20.44
C ALA A 181 8.98 -9.47 19.98
N ASP A 182 9.12 -8.24 19.51
CA ASP A 182 10.42 -7.61 19.31
C ASP A 182 10.47 -6.27 20.05
N ALA A 183 11.57 -6.05 20.77
CA ALA A 183 11.73 -5.05 21.81
C ALA A 183 11.81 -3.58 21.31
N ASN A 184 11.33 -3.30 20.12
CA ASN A 184 11.33 -1.95 19.53
C ASN A 184 10.06 -1.65 18.72
N VAL A 185 8.91 -2.20 19.13
CA VAL A 185 7.63 -1.93 18.46
C VAL A 185 7.14 -0.55 18.85
N GLN A 186 7.20 0.39 17.94
CA GLN A 186 6.55 1.69 18.09
C GLN A 186 5.05 1.51 17.87
N THR A 187 4.24 1.79 18.88
CA THR A 187 2.78 1.69 18.81
C THR A 187 2.19 2.92 18.13
N TYR A 188 1.39 2.71 17.10
CA TYR A 188 0.62 3.76 16.43
C TYR A 188 -0.88 3.54 16.65
N ILE A 189 -1.62 4.63 16.80
CA ILE A 189 -3.08 4.62 16.91
C ILE A 189 -3.65 5.03 15.54
N LEU A 190 -4.42 4.13 14.90
CA LEU A 190 -5.15 4.44 13.67
C LEU A 190 -6.41 5.22 13.99
N ASN A 191 -6.49 6.45 13.52
CA ASN A 191 -7.75 7.18 13.47
C ASN A 191 -8.59 6.66 12.29
N THR A 192 -9.62 5.89 12.57
CA THR A 192 -10.46 5.23 11.55
C THR A 192 -11.28 6.19 10.69
N ASN A 193 -11.54 7.40 11.16
CA ASN A 193 -12.27 8.41 10.40
C ASN A 193 -11.39 9.11 9.37
N THR A 194 -10.16 9.45 9.75
CA THR A 194 -9.21 10.16 8.88
C THR A 194 -8.29 9.21 8.12
N LYS A 195 -8.28 7.91 8.47
CA LYS A 195 -7.35 6.89 7.95
C LYS A 195 -5.88 7.27 8.17
N LYS A 196 -5.59 7.96 9.27
CA LYS A 196 -4.24 8.39 9.65
C LYS A 196 -3.76 7.65 10.89
N PHE A 197 -2.47 7.31 10.90
CA PHE A 197 -1.80 6.80 12.08
C PHE A 197 -1.23 7.98 12.89
N HIS A 198 -1.30 7.86 14.20
CA HIS A 198 -0.72 8.81 15.13
C HIS A 198 0.15 8.05 16.14
N LYS A 199 1.29 8.64 16.53
CA LYS A 199 2.06 8.14 17.70
C LYS A 199 1.16 8.25 18.93
N GLU A 200 1.30 7.34 19.88
CA GLU A 200 0.50 7.31 21.12
C GLU A 200 0.61 8.64 21.92
N SER A 201 1.74 9.34 21.78
CA SER A 201 1.97 10.66 22.37
C SER A 201 1.34 11.83 21.62
N CYS A 202 0.74 11.60 20.44
CA CYS A 202 0.17 12.67 19.62
C CYS A 202 -1.21 13.11 20.13
N ASN A 203 -1.41 14.43 20.36
CA ASN A 203 -2.70 14.98 20.80
C ASN A 203 -3.85 14.77 19.78
N SER A 204 -3.54 14.51 18.53
CA SER A 204 -4.52 14.22 17.45
C SER A 204 -4.95 12.74 17.40
N ALA A 205 -4.43 11.90 18.29
CA ALA A 205 -4.79 10.48 18.42
C ALA A 205 -6.08 10.24 19.23
N LYS A 206 -6.64 11.31 19.83
CA LYS A 206 -7.83 11.27 20.70
C LYS A 206 -9.09 11.60 19.93
#